data_7db2ae9b04284ec72d86b02402d96831
#
_entry.id   7db2ae9b04284ec72d86b02402d96831
#
_cell.length_a   1.000
_cell.length_b   1.000
_cell.length_c   1.000
_cell.angle_alpha   90.00
_cell.angle_beta   90.00
_cell.angle_gamma   90.00
#
_symmetry.space_group_name_H-M   'P 1'
#
loop_
_entity.id
_entity.type
_entity.pdbx_description
1 polymer ?
#
loop_
_entity_poly.entity_id
_entity_poly.type
_entity_poly.pdbx_seq_one_letter_code
_entity_poly.pdbx_strand_id
1 'polypeptide(L)'
;SFDKGFNVLTGETGAGKSLLLDALSACLGERTDTNYVRYGAEKADVTATFSYKDGSAEALWLKEQELDDELGEIHLRRVIFATGRSKAWINGRPSSLSELKEIGRLLVQLYSQHSQQQLLEPPYPKHWLDRYSNFASHTQAVKDSYNTWQKNIRQHQAAIDAQTTRLQHIESLNLQIEELEDVIRIDYKETEQEFDRLSHHEHIMLDCSYAINSL
;
A
#
# COMPACT_ATOMS: atom_id res chain seq x y z
N SER A 1 1.56 -13.72 -36.89
CA SER A 1 2.14 -14.48 -35.78
C SER A 1 3.67 -14.37 -35.84
N PHE A 2 4.30 -14.39 -34.69
CA PHE A 2 5.76 -14.52 -34.57
C PHE A 2 6.10 -15.96 -34.22
N ASP A 3 7.11 -16.50 -34.86
CA ASP A 3 7.62 -17.84 -34.58
C ASP A 3 8.65 -17.83 -33.46
N LYS A 4 8.99 -19.02 -32.95
CA LYS A 4 10.05 -19.13 -31.95
C LYS A 4 11.41 -18.76 -32.56
N GLY A 5 12.23 -18.02 -31.79
CA GLY A 5 13.57 -17.60 -32.19
C GLY A 5 13.61 -16.17 -32.67
N PHE A 6 14.53 -15.86 -33.58
CA PHE A 6 14.77 -14.51 -34.06
C PHE A 6 13.84 -14.19 -35.25
N ASN A 7 13.00 -13.16 -35.06
CA ASN A 7 12.07 -12.67 -36.08
C ASN A 7 12.50 -11.27 -36.54
N VAL A 8 12.54 -11.05 -37.85
CA VAL A 8 12.92 -9.75 -38.43
C VAL A 8 11.73 -9.17 -39.18
N LEU A 9 11.36 -7.95 -38.85
CA LEU A 9 10.34 -7.17 -39.51
C LEU A 9 10.99 -6.13 -40.43
N THR A 10 10.99 -6.36 -41.74
CA THR A 10 11.56 -5.45 -42.75
C THR A 10 10.47 -4.80 -43.58
N GLY A 11 10.72 -3.67 -44.17
CA GLY A 11 9.79 -2.93 -45.03
C GLY A 11 10.16 -1.46 -45.14
N GLU A 12 9.61 -0.79 -46.12
CA GLU A 12 9.82 0.66 -46.35
C GLU A 12 9.30 1.52 -45.20
N THR A 13 9.73 2.78 -45.14
CA THR A 13 9.16 3.79 -44.26
C THR A 13 7.69 3.96 -44.55
N GLY A 14 6.83 3.86 -43.52
CA GLY A 14 5.37 3.91 -43.70
C GLY A 14 4.68 2.55 -43.90
N ALA A 15 5.41 1.44 -44.00
CA ALA A 15 4.82 0.09 -44.14
C ALA A 15 4.11 -0.43 -42.85
N GLY A 16 3.96 0.39 -41.82
CA GLY A 16 3.22 0.01 -40.60
C GLY A 16 4.06 -0.72 -39.53
N LYS A 17 5.38 -0.83 -39.68
CA LYS A 17 6.26 -1.45 -38.68
C LYS A 17 6.13 -0.81 -37.27
N SER A 18 6.20 0.51 -37.21
CA SER A 18 6.03 1.25 -35.96
C SER A 18 4.61 1.10 -35.42
N LEU A 19 3.60 1.11 -36.29
CA LEU A 19 2.21 0.93 -35.89
C LEU A 19 1.97 -0.44 -35.21
N LEU A 20 2.64 -1.51 -35.69
CA LEU A 20 2.58 -2.81 -35.05
C LEU A 20 3.20 -2.81 -33.66
N LEU A 21 4.35 -2.16 -33.49
CA LEU A 21 5.00 -1.99 -32.18
C LEU A 21 4.13 -1.14 -31.22
N ASP A 22 3.53 -0.07 -31.74
CA ASP A 22 2.63 0.79 -30.98
C ASP A 22 1.38 0.03 -30.53
N ALA A 23 0.81 -0.79 -31.42
CA ALA A 23 -0.32 -1.66 -31.08
C ALA A 23 0.06 -2.69 -30.00
N LEU A 24 1.22 -3.31 -30.12
CA LEU A 24 1.73 -4.24 -29.11
C LEU A 24 1.95 -3.53 -27.77
N SER A 25 2.58 -2.35 -27.77
CA SER A 25 2.78 -1.52 -26.57
C SER A 25 1.46 -1.17 -25.89
N ALA A 26 0.44 -0.85 -26.69
CA ALA A 26 -0.91 -0.59 -26.20
C ALA A 26 -1.51 -1.80 -25.47
N CYS A 27 -1.38 -3.00 -26.05
CA CYS A 27 -1.83 -4.25 -25.44
C CYS A 27 -1.07 -4.59 -24.15
N LEU A 28 0.18 -4.21 -24.05
CA LEU A 28 1.03 -4.42 -22.85
C LEU A 28 0.82 -3.38 -21.75
N GLY A 29 -0.19 -2.52 -21.87
CA GLY A 29 -0.57 -1.57 -20.82
C GLY A 29 0.22 -0.26 -20.82
N GLU A 30 1.02 0.01 -21.87
CA GLU A 30 1.73 1.27 -21.99
C GLU A 30 0.77 2.45 -22.24
N ARG A 31 1.25 3.67 -21.98
CA ARG A 31 0.44 4.90 -22.13
C ARG A 31 0.08 5.11 -23.59
N THR A 32 -1.20 5.33 -23.86
CA THR A 32 -1.73 5.61 -25.20
C THR A 32 -2.41 6.97 -25.22
N ASP A 33 -2.44 7.62 -26.37
CA ASP A 33 -3.17 8.84 -26.62
C ASP A 33 -4.26 8.65 -27.71
N THR A 34 -4.97 9.69 -28.05
CA THR A 34 -6.03 9.66 -29.06
C THR A 34 -5.54 9.42 -30.49
N ASN A 35 -4.22 9.59 -30.75
CA ASN A 35 -3.63 9.37 -32.07
C ASN A 35 -3.60 7.91 -32.47
N TYR A 36 -3.81 6.99 -31.51
CA TYR A 36 -3.99 5.56 -31.77
C TYR A 36 -5.29 5.24 -32.50
N VAL A 37 -6.27 6.17 -32.48
CA VAL A 37 -7.55 6.01 -33.15
C VAL A 37 -7.48 6.67 -34.52
N ARG A 38 -7.78 5.88 -35.57
CA ARG A 38 -7.79 6.39 -36.93
C ARG A 38 -8.77 7.58 -37.04
N TYR A 39 -8.37 8.60 -37.79
CA TYR A 39 -9.26 9.76 -38.04
C TYR A 39 -10.62 9.32 -38.58
N GLY A 40 -11.70 9.80 -37.99
CA GLY A 40 -13.07 9.44 -38.32
C GLY A 40 -13.58 8.13 -37.71
N ALA A 41 -12.74 7.38 -36.96
CA ALA A 41 -13.18 6.21 -36.21
C ALA A 41 -13.50 6.57 -34.75
N GLU A 42 -14.44 5.84 -34.15
CA GLU A 42 -14.82 6.04 -32.75
C GLU A 42 -13.83 5.40 -31.77
N LYS A 43 -13.18 4.31 -32.17
CA LYS A 43 -12.29 3.52 -31.34
C LYS A 43 -11.23 2.76 -32.14
N ALA A 44 -10.13 2.45 -31.48
CA ALA A 44 -9.17 1.44 -31.89
C ALA A 44 -9.31 0.21 -30.98
N ASP A 45 -9.29 -1.00 -31.55
CA ASP A 45 -9.41 -2.27 -30.83
C ASP A 45 -8.20 -3.12 -31.18
N VAL A 46 -7.41 -3.48 -30.16
CA VAL A 46 -6.17 -4.23 -30.35
C VAL A 46 -6.22 -5.46 -29.46
N THR A 47 -5.87 -6.60 -30.01
CA THR A 47 -5.77 -7.87 -29.28
C THR A 47 -4.42 -8.51 -29.59
N ALA A 48 -3.77 -9.03 -28.54
CA ALA A 48 -2.54 -9.80 -28.65
C ALA A 48 -2.70 -11.10 -27.86
N THR A 49 -2.22 -12.21 -28.44
CA THR A 49 -2.24 -13.52 -27.78
C THR A 49 -0.81 -13.99 -27.57
N PHE A 50 -0.53 -14.47 -26.37
CA PHE A 50 0.76 -14.98 -25.94
C PHE A 50 0.59 -16.40 -25.40
N SER A 51 1.55 -17.27 -25.68
CA SER A 51 1.63 -18.60 -25.09
C SER A 51 2.61 -18.54 -23.90
N TYR A 52 2.28 -19.21 -22.81
CA TYR A 52 3.14 -19.30 -21.63
C TYR A 52 3.38 -20.77 -21.25
N LYS A 53 4.37 -21.00 -20.39
CA LYS A 53 4.69 -22.32 -19.85
C LYS A 53 4.15 -22.45 -18.43
N ASP A 54 3.67 -23.64 -18.09
CA ASP A 54 3.31 -23.94 -16.71
C ASP A 54 4.47 -23.69 -15.75
N GLY A 55 4.16 -23.08 -14.60
CA GLY A 55 5.15 -22.72 -13.60
C GLY A 55 6.01 -21.48 -13.93
N SER A 56 5.76 -20.81 -15.04
CA SER A 56 6.40 -19.52 -15.35
C SER A 56 5.85 -18.39 -14.47
N ALA A 57 6.53 -17.26 -14.44
CA ALA A 57 6.10 -16.10 -13.65
C ALA A 57 4.72 -15.59 -14.08
N GLU A 58 4.45 -15.62 -15.39
CA GLU A 58 3.16 -15.26 -16.00
C GLU A 58 2.05 -16.21 -15.53
N ALA A 59 2.32 -17.53 -15.52
CA ALA A 59 1.36 -18.54 -15.07
C ALA A 59 1.02 -18.37 -13.58
N LEU A 60 2.00 -18.10 -12.75
CA LEU A 60 1.79 -17.85 -11.31
C LEU A 60 0.97 -16.58 -11.08
N TRP A 61 1.30 -15.51 -11.78
CA TRP A 61 0.56 -14.25 -11.69
C TRP A 61 -0.91 -14.42 -12.11
N LEU A 62 -1.16 -15.14 -13.23
CA LEU A 62 -2.53 -15.39 -13.68
C LEU A 62 -3.35 -16.19 -12.67
N LYS A 63 -2.74 -17.19 -12.02
CA LYS A 63 -3.39 -17.97 -10.96
C LYS A 63 -3.70 -17.13 -9.73
N GLU A 64 -2.78 -16.27 -9.31
CA GLU A 64 -3.00 -15.35 -8.19
C GLU A 64 -4.14 -14.36 -8.43
N GLN A 65 -4.33 -13.95 -9.69
CA GLN A 65 -5.41 -13.04 -10.10
C GLN A 65 -6.70 -13.76 -10.52
N GLU A 66 -6.74 -15.11 -10.48
CA GLU A 66 -7.85 -15.93 -10.96
C GLU A 66 -8.19 -15.66 -12.44
N LEU A 67 -7.17 -15.36 -13.26
CA LEU A 67 -7.29 -15.03 -14.68
C LEU A 67 -6.69 -16.12 -15.58
N ASP A 68 -6.31 -17.26 -15.03
CA ASP A 68 -5.74 -18.38 -15.78
C ASP A 68 -6.76 -19.01 -16.74
N ASP A 69 -6.23 -19.56 -17.85
CA ASP A 69 -6.99 -20.31 -18.84
C ASP A 69 -6.35 -21.70 -19.01
N GLU A 70 -7.16 -22.73 -19.18
CA GLU A 70 -6.72 -24.11 -19.36
C GLU A 70 -5.89 -24.32 -20.65
N LEU A 71 -5.98 -23.40 -21.60
CA LEU A 71 -5.31 -23.49 -22.91
C LEU A 71 -3.82 -23.08 -22.85
N GLY A 72 -3.30 -22.55 -21.74
CA GLY A 72 -1.92 -22.07 -21.67
C GLY A 72 -1.65 -20.83 -22.53
N GLU A 73 -2.69 -20.07 -22.82
CA GLU A 73 -2.63 -18.83 -23.60
C GLU A 73 -3.12 -17.64 -22.79
N ILE A 74 -2.60 -16.47 -23.13
CA ILE A 74 -3.01 -15.19 -22.55
C ILE A 74 -3.52 -14.31 -23.68
N HIS A 75 -4.76 -13.88 -23.57
CA HIS A 75 -5.38 -12.94 -24.51
C HIS A 75 -5.47 -11.56 -23.86
N LEU A 76 -4.63 -10.62 -24.30
CA LEU A 76 -4.68 -9.23 -23.90
C LEU A 76 -5.45 -8.44 -24.95
N ARG A 77 -6.47 -7.70 -24.52
CA ARG A 77 -7.25 -6.83 -25.41
C ARG A 77 -7.33 -5.43 -24.81
N ARG A 78 -7.14 -4.44 -25.65
CA ARG A 78 -7.31 -3.03 -25.29
C ARG A 78 -8.15 -2.30 -26.32
N VAL A 79 -9.16 -1.58 -25.84
CA VAL A 79 -9.99 -0.68 -26.64
C VAL A 79 -9.69 0.76 -26.22
N ILE A 80 -9.29 1.58 -27.19
CA ILE A 80 -8.97 2.99 -27.01
C ILE A 80 -10.04 3.80 -27.75
N PHE A 81 -10.72 4.68 -27.07
CA PHE A 81 -11.76 5.54 -27.65
C PHE A 81 -11.18 6.88 -28.08
N ALA A 82 -11.76 7.46 -29.14
CA ALA A 82 -11.41 8.81 -29.62
C ALA A 82 -11.56 9.89 -28.54
N THR A 83 -12.34 9.62 -27.47
CA THR A 83 -12.50 10.48 -26.30
C THR A 83 -11.32 10.42 -25.31
N GLY A 84 -10.28 9.62 -25.56
CA GLY A 84 -9.13 9.40 -24.70
C GLY A 84 -9.35 8.37 -23.59
N ARG A 85 -10.55 7.82 -23.43
CA ARG A 85 -10.80 6.70 -22.49
C ARG A 85 -10.28 5.41 -23.07
N SER A 86 -9.89 4.47 -22.21
CA SER A 86 -9.56 3.10 -22.66
C SER A 86 -10.13 2.05 -21.71
N LYS A 87 -10.34 0.85 -22.27
CA LYS A 87 -10.77 -0.33 -21.52
C LYS A 87 -9.80 -1.47 -21.83
N ALA A 88 -9.57 -2.33 -20.87
CA ALA A 88 -8.66 -3.47 -20.98
C ALA A 88 -9.36 -4.76 -20.55
N TRP A 89 -8.90 -5.87 -21.14
CA TRP A 89 -9.34 -7.22 -20.79
C TRP A 89 -8.16 -8.18 -20.83
N ILE A 90 -8.15 -9.10 -19.88
CA ILE A 90 -7.22 -10.23 -19.80
C ILE A 90 -8.08 -11.49 -19.81
N ASN A 91 -7.84 -12.40 -20.74
CA ASN A 91 -8.62 -13.64 -20.95
C ASN A 91 -10.15 -13.39 -20.93
N GLY A 92 -10.58 -12.31 -21.60
CA GLY A 92 -12.00 -11.94 -21.69
C GLY A 92 -12.59 -11.27 -20.45
N ARG A 93 -11.87 -11.21 -19.32
CA ARG A 93 -12.32 -10.51 -18.11
C ARG A 93 -11.89 -9.06 -18.12
N PRO A 94 -12.77 -8.11 -17.79
CA PRO A 94 -12.42 -6.70 -17.65
C PRO A 94 -11.33 -6.52 -16.58
N SER A 95 -10.26 -5.79 -16.93
CA SER A 95 -9.10 -5.63 -16.09
C SER A 95 -8.66 -4.17 -16.05
N SER A 96 -7.93 -3.79 -15.01
CA SER A 96 -7.34 -2.46 -14.88
C SER A 96 -6.11 -2.30 -15.80
N LEU A 97 -5.74 -1.05 -16.09
CA LEU A 97 -4.49 -0.78 -16.82
C LEU A 97 -3.24 -1.17 -16.03
N SER A 98 -3.33 -1.16 -14.71
CA SER A 98 -2.22 -1.59 -13.83
C SER A 98 -1.97 -3.08 -13.97
N GLU A 99 -3.01 -3.91 -13.90
CA GLU A 99 -2.93 -5.37 -14.12
C GLU A 99 -2.41 -5.68 -15.52
N LEU A 100 -2.93 -4.99 -16.55
CA LEU A 100 -2.47 -5.16 -17.92
C LEU A 100 -0.97 -4.83 -18.05
N LYS A 101 -0.48 -3.81 -17.35
CA LYS A 101 0.94 -3.42 -17.34
C LYS A 101 1.81 -4.41 -16.57
N GLU A 102 1.31 -4.97 -15.48
CA GLU A 102 2.03 -5.99 -14.70
C GLU A 102 2.26 -7.24 -15.52
N ILE A 103 1.20 -7.82 -16.08
CA ILE A 103 1.35 -9.00 -16.93
C ILE A 103 2.15 -8.69 -18.19
N GLY A 104 1.97 -7.51 -18.80
CA GLY A 104 2.73 -7.07 -19.96
C GLY A 104 4.24 -7.08 -19.75
N ARG A 105 4.70 -6.66 -18.57
CA ARG A 105 6.13 -6.68 -18.19
C ARG A 105 6.70 -8.08 -18.03
N LEU A 106 5.87 -9.06 -17.66
CA LEU A 106 6.29 -10.45 -17.56
C LEU A 106 6.40 -11.09 -18.94
N LEU A 107 5.49 -10.74 -19.86
CA LEU A 107 5.39 -11.34 -21.19
C LEU A 107 6.44 -10.82 -22.17
N VAL A 108 6.62 -9.50 -22.26
CA VAL A 108 7.44 -8.87 -23.31
C VAL A 108 8.19 -7.67 -22.77
N GLN A 109 9.46 -7.58 -23.08
CA GLN A 109 10.28 -6.39 -22.88
C GLN A 109 10.44 -5.66 -24.21
N LEU A 110 9.87 -4.47 -24.31
CA LEU A 110 10.00 -3.61 -25.49
C LEU A 110 11.14 -2.62 -25.27
N TYR A 111 12.12 -2.68 -26.16
CA TYR A 111 13.22 -1.73 -26.20
C TYR A 111 12.98 -0.74 -27.34
N SER A 112 12.44 0.44 -27.04
CA SER A 112 12.30 1.57 -27.96
C SER A 112 13.52 2.49 -27.92
N GLN A 113 13.58 3.47 -28.81
CA GLN A 113 14.66 4.49 -28.82
C GLN A 113 14.83 5.24 -27.47
N HIS A 114 13.81 5.27 -26.62
CA HIS A 114 13.82 5.93 -25.30
C HIS A 114 14.05 4.97 -24.12
N SER A 115 14.11 3.67 -24.35
CA SER A 115 14.28 2.66 -23.29
C SER A 115 15.68 2.62 -22.67
N GLN A 116 16.65 3.32 -23.26
CA GLN A 116 17.98 3.51 -22.63
C GLN A 116 17.88 4.19 -21.26
N GLN A 117 16.87 5.03 -21.04
CA GLN A 117 16.62 5.66 -19.74
C GLN A 117 16.20 4.66 -18.66
N GLN A 118 15.49 3.59 -19.03
CA GLN A 118 15.08 2.55 -18.08
C GLN A 118 16.25 1.74 -17.52
N LEU A 119 17.35 1.59 -18.31
CA LEU A 119 18.56 0.92 -17.83
C LEU A 119 19.32 1.76 -16.79
N LEU A 120 19.06 3.07 -16.73
CA LEU A 120 19.68 3.99 -15.77
C LEU A 120 18.85 4.19 -14.51
N GLU A 121 17.59 3.74 -14.51
CA GLU A 121 16.73 3.85 -13.34
C GLU A 121 16.98 2.70 -12.34
N PRO A 122 17.26 3.00 -11.06
CA PRO A 122 17.23 1.97 -10.03
C PRO A 122 15.81 1.36 -9.95
N PRO A 123 15.64 0.04 -9.91
CA PRO A 123 16.58 -1.03 -9.56
C PRO A 123 17.10 -1.88 -10.73
N TYR A 124 16.93 -1.45 -11.98
CA TYR A 124 17.20 -2.26 -13.17
C TYR A 124 18.63 -2.82 -13.27
N PRO A 125 19.72 -2.03 -13.11
CA PRO A 125 21.07 -2.56 -13.24
C PRO A 125 21.38 -3.66 -12.23
N LYS A 126 20.88 -3.49 -10.99
CA LYS A 126 21.04 -4.49 -9.92
C LYS A 126 20.33 -5.79 -10.27
N HIS A 127 19.08 -5.72 -10.73
CA HIS A 127 18.29 -6.92 -11.08
C HIS A 127 18.94 -7.72 -12.21
N TRP A 128 19.49 -7.03 -13.22
CA TRP A 128 20.23 -7.66 -14.30
C TRP A 128 21.51 -8.32 -13.84
N LEU A 129 22.27 -7.65 -12.98
CA LEU A 129 23.51 -8.17 -12.41
C LEU A 129 23.24 -9.42 -11.56
N ASP A 130 22.25 -9.36 -10.67
CA ASP A 130 21.84 -10.47 -9.81
C ASP A 130 21.37 -11.68 -10.63
N ARG A 131 20.64 -11.44 -11.72
CA ARG A 131 20.19 -12.50 -12.63
C ARG A 131 21.34 -13.11 -13.45
N TYR A 132 22.25 -12.29 -13.96
CA TYR A 132 23.41 -12.75 -14.72
C TYR A 132 24.37 -13.59 -13.85
N SER A 133 24.53 -13.18 -12.60
CA SER A 133 25.43 -13.84 -11.64
C SER A 133 24.84 -15.09 -10.98
N ASN A 134 23.59 -15.42 -11.25
CA ASN A 134 22.86 -16.54 -10.65
C ASN A 134 22.77 -16.47 -9.11
N PHE A 135 22.78 -15.26 -8.52
CA PHE A 135 22.74 -15.01 -7.09
C PHE A 135 21.33 -14.93 -6.48
N ALA A 136 20.34 -15.49 -7.14
CA ALA A 136 18.94 -15.41 -6.71
C ALA A 136 18.74 -15.86 -5.24
N SER A 137 19.42 -16.95 -4.84
CA SER A 137 19.36 -17.46 -3.45
C SER A 137 19.98 -16.51 -2.44
N HIS A 138 21.11 -15.87 -2.77
CA HIS A 138 21.77 -14.89 -1.90
C HIS A 138 20.96 -13.60 -1.79
N THR A 139 20.40 -13.14 -2.90
CA THR A 139 19.51 -11.94 -2.91
C THR A 139 18.27 -12.19 -2.05
N GLN A 140 17.67 -13.39 -2.14
CA GLN A 140 16.55 -13.75 -1.28
C GLN A 140 16.95 -13.82 0.19
N ALA A 141 18.06 -14.43 0.55
CA ALA A 141 18.56 -14.49 1.92
C ALA A 141 18.81 -13.09 2.53
N VAL A 142 19.37 -12.17 1.74
CA VAL A 142 19.54 -10.77 2.17
C VAL A 142 18.19 -10.09 2.40
N LYS A 143 17.21 -10.31 1.51
CA LYS A 143 15.87 -9.75 1.65
C LYS A 143 15.17 -10.27 2.91
N ASP A 144 15.27 -11.56 3.19
CA ASP A 144 14.67 -12.17 4.37
C ASP A 144 15.33 -11.67 5.66
N SER A 145 16.66 -11.56 5.67
CA SER A 145 17.41 -10.99 6.79
C SER A 145 17.04 -9.52 7.02
N TYR A 146 16.89 -8.73 5.97
CA TYR A 146 16.46 -7.33 6.06
C TYR A 146 15.04 -7.20 6.61
N ASN A 147 14.11 -8.04 6.14
CA ASN A 147 12.73 -8.04 6.64
C ASN A 147 12.67 -8.42 8.12
N THR A 148 13.48 -9.40 8.53
CA THR A 148 13.60 -9.81 9.93
C THR A 148 14.17 -8.69 10.80
N TRP A 149 15.21 -8.02 10.32
CA TRP A 149 15.80 -6.87 10.99
C TRP A 149 14.80 -5.72 11.16
N GLN A 150 14.07 -5.37 10.11
CA GLN A 150 13.02 -4.36 10.14
C GLN A 150 11.91 -4.70 11.15
N LYS A 151 11.49 -5.97 11.18
CA LYS A 151 10.51 -6.46 12.16
C LYS A 151 11.01 -6.31 13.58
N ASN A 152 12.26 -6.69 13.83
CA ASN A 152 12.88 -6.58 15.16
C ASN A 152 13.01 -5.13 15.62
N ILE A 153 13.39 -4.21 14.73
CA ILE A 153 13.42 -2.76 15.05
C ILE A 153 12.04 -2.27 15.47
N ARG A 154 10.99 -2.61 14.71
CA ARG A 154 9.61 -2.19 15.05
C ARG A 154 9.16 -2.76 16.40
N GLN A 155 9.47 -4.03 16.67
CA GLN A 155 9.14 -4.68 17.94
C GLN A 155 9.90 -4.03 19.12
N HIS A 156 11.18 -3.72 18.92
CA HIS A 156 11.99 -3.03 19.92
C HIS A 156 11.44 -1.64 20.25
N GLN A 157 11.09 -0.86 19.22
CA GLN A 157 10.49 0.46 19.44
C GLN A 157 9.15 0.36 20.16
N ALA A 158 8.28 -0.55 19.75
CA ALA A 158 7.00 -0.77 20.41
C ALA A 158 7.17 -1.19 21.89
N ALA A 159 8.19 -1.98 22.21
CA ALA A 159 8.50 -2.36 23.59
C ALA A 159 8.96 -1.16 24.44
N ILE A 160 9.79 -0.28 23.88
CA ILE A 160 10.21 0.96 24.53
C ILE A 160 9.00 1.87 24.81
N ASP A 161 8.15 2.06 23.80
CA ASP A 161 6.95 2.91 23.94
C ASP A 161 5.99 2.35 24.99
N ALA A 162 5.77 1.02 25.00
CA ALA A 162 4.96 0.35 26.00
C ALA A 162 5.56 0.46 27.42
N GLN A 163 6.87 0.37 27.56
CA GLN A 163 7.55 0.57 28.85
C GLN A 163 7.37 2.01 29.36
N THR A 164 7.52 2.99 28.50
CA THR A 164 7.32 4.40 28.83
C THR A 164 5.90 4.66 29.31
N THR A 165 4.90 4.17 28.56
CA THR A 165 3.48 4.28 28.92
C THR A 165 3.19 3.60 30.27
N ARG A 166 3.80 2.43 30.52
CA ARG A 166 3.63 1.71 31.79
C ARG A 166 4.22 2.49 32.97
N LEU A 167 5.38 3.11 32.81
CA LEU A 167 5.98 3.94 33.84
C LEU A 167 5.12 5.15 34.18
N GLN A 168 4.59 5.84 33.17
CA GLN A 168 3.67 6.96 33.36
C GLN A 168 2.39 6.54 34.08
N HIS A 169 1.87 5.37 33.76
CA HIS A 169 0.68 4.84 34.44
C HIS A 169 0.96 4.48 35.91
N ILE A 170 2.12 3.90 36.20
CA ILE A 170 2.55 3.61 37.58
C ILE A 170 2.68 4.90 38.38
N GLU A 171 3.30 5.95 37.82
CA GLU A 171 3.42 7.24 38.45
C GLU A 171 2.06 7.87 38.75
N SER A 172 1.14 7.83 37.79
CA SER A 172 -0.26 8.29 37.99
C SER A 172 -0.98 7.51 39.08
N LEU A 173 -0.83 6.19 39.14
CA LEU A 173 -1.45 5.37 40.18
C LEU A 173 -0.84 5.66 41.57
N ASN A 174 0.45 5.89 41.65
CA ASN A 174 1.10 6.25 42.92
C ASN A 174 0.58 7.60 43.45
N LEU A 175 0.39 8.60 42.60
CA LEU A 175 -0.21 9.88 43.00
C LEU A 175 -1.64 9.68 43.52
N GLN A 176 -2.45 8.86 42.84
CA GLN A 176 -3.83 8.54 43.30
C GLN A 176 -3.83 7.82 44.65
N ILE A 177 -2.89 6.91 44.89
CA ILE A 177 -2.74 6.23 46.17
C ILE A 177 -2.40 7.22 47.27
N GLU A 178 -1.46 8.13 47.03
CA GLU A 178 -1.04 9.17 48.00
C GLU A 178 -2.22 10.09 48.37
N GLU A 179 -2.98 10.55 47.36
CA GLU A 179 -4.22 11.33 47.60
C GLU A 179 -5.26 10.55 48.44
N LEU A 180 -5.45 9.26 48.18
CA LEU A 180 -6.38 8.43 48.93
C LEU A 180 -5.89 8.14 50.34
N GLU A 181 -4.57 7.97 50.57
CA GLU A 181 -3.99 7.79 51.88
C GLU A 181 -4.20 9.04 52.77
N ASP A 182 -4.08 10.25 52.22
CA ASP A 182 -4.36 11.48 52.94
C ASP A 182 -5.83 11.58 53.34
N VAL A 183 -6.76 11.13 52.47
CA VAL A 183 -8.19 11.10 52.81
C VAL A 183 -8.49 10.06 53.92
N ILE A 184 -7.87 8.88 53.86
CA ILE A 184 -8.05 7.82 54.87
C ILE A 184 -7.50 8.23 56.24
N ARG A 185 -6.48 9.07 56.30
CA ARG A 185 -5.91 9.58 57.56
C ARG A 185 -6.86 10.57 58.26
N ILE A 186 -7.81 11.15 57.54
CA ILE A 186 -8.83 12.02 58.11
C ILE A 186 -9.87 11.14 58.83
N ASP A 187 -9.93 11.19 60.16
CA ASP A 187 -11.01 10.54 60.89
C ASP A 187 -12.34 11.26 60.58
N TYR A 188 -13.14 10.64 59.74
CA TYR A 188 -14.42 11.18 59.28
C TYR A 188 -15.31 11.55 60.44
N LYS A 189 -15.30 10.76 61.56
CA LYS A 189 -16.10 11.03 62.73
C LYS A 189 -15.65 12.26 63.48
N GLU A 190 -14.34 12.47 63.66
CA GLU A 190 -13.82 13.70 64.28
C GLU A 190 -14.13 14.92 63.43
N THR A 191 -13.99 14.82 62.11
CA THR A 191 -14.27 15.92 61.18
C THR A 191 -15.77 16.25 61.14
N GLU A 192 -16.67 15.26 61.19
CA GLU A 192 -18.10 15.44 61.26
C GLU A 192 -18.52 16.09 62.59
N GLN A 193 -17.95 15.65 63.71
CA GLN A 193 -18.19 16.27 65.03
C GLN A 193 -17.71 17.71 65.11
N GLU A 194 -16.57 18.02 64.54
CA GLU A 194 -16.04 19.39 64.49
C GLU A 194 -16.87 20.28 63.57
N PHE A 195 -17.31 19.76 62.43
CA PHE A 195 -18.26 20.45 61.51
C PHE A 195 -19.59 20.76 62.21
N ASP A 196 -20.18 19.79 62.90
CA ASP A 196 -21.42 20.00 63.67
C ASP A 196 -21.22 21.01 64.81
N ARG A 197 -20.08 20.96 65.47
CA ARG A 197 -19.74 21.92 66.55
C ARG A 197 -19.59 23.34 66.01
N LEU A 198 -18.91 23.51 64.88
CA LEU A 198 -18.72 24.81 64.26
C LEU A 198 -20.02 25.38 63.69
N SER A 199 -20.83 24.55 63.06
CA SER A 199 -22.18 24.90 62.54
C SER A 199 -23.12 25.32 63.68
N HIS A 200 -23.09 24.60 64.80
CA HIS A 200 -23.86 24.97 66.00
C HIS A 200 -23.40 26.28 66.63
N HIS A 201 -22.08 26.51 66.63
CA HIS A 201 -21.50 27.76 67.10
C HIS A 201 -21.91 28.97 66.27
N GLU A 202 -22.01 28.79 64.95
CA GLU A 202 -22.47 29.85 64.04
C GLU A 202 -23.95 30.16 64.23
N HIS A 203 -24.80 29.16 64.45
CA HIS A 203 -26.20 29.34 64.83
C HIS A 203 -26.40 30.07 66.16
N ILE A 204 -25.61 29.70 67.18
CA ILE A 204 -25.67 30.36 68.51
C ILE A 204 -25.22 31.82 68.39
N MET A 205 -24.19 32.13 67.62
CA MET A 205 -23.74 33.49 67.38
C MET A 205 -24.81 34.34 66.67
N LEU A 206 -25.48 33.79 65.70
CA LEU A 206 -26.60 34.41 64.97
C LEU A 206 -27.76 34.69 65.93
N ASP A 207 -28.15 33.74 66.76
CA ASP A 207 -29.25 33.86 67.76
C ASP A 207 -28.89 34.89 68.83
N CYS A 208 -27.66 34.90 69.35
CA CYS A 208 -27.18 35.90 70.24
C CYS A 208 -27.17 37.32 69.64
N SER A 209 -26.78 37.44 68.36
CA SER A 209 -26.81 38.74 67.68
C SER A 209 -28.22 39.25 67.42
N TYR A 210 -29.14 38.35 67.15
CA TYR A 210 -30.60 38.66 67.03
C TYR A 210 -31.17 39.12 68.39
N ALA A 211 -30.84 38.44 69.49
CA ALA A 211 -31.28 38.78 70.80
C ALA A 211 -30.75 40.16 71.27
N ILE A 212 -29.50 40.48 70.97
CA ILE A 212 -28.89 41.76 71.26
C ILE A 212 -29.47 42.93 70.47
N ASN A 213 -29.85 42.68 69.20
CA ASN A 213 -30.46 43.70 68.36
C ASN A 213 -31.99 43.88 68.59
N SER A 214 -32.60 43.03 69.41
CA SER A 214 -34.05 43.09 69.77
C SER A 214 -34.33 43.71 71.15
N LEU A 215 -33.27 44.07 71.88
CA LEU A 215 -33.28 44.84 73.09
C LEU A 215 -32.95 46.33 72.79
#